data_e24a460f6b913baa7ccc54057a96ede9
#
_entry.id   e24a460f6b913baa7ccc54057a96ede9
#
_cell.length_a   1.000
_cell.length_b   1.000
_cell.length_c   1.000
_cell.angle_alpha   90.00
_cell.angle_beta   90.00
_cell.angle_gamma   90.00
#
_symmetry.space_group_name_H-M   'P 1'
#
loop_
_entity.id
_entity.type
_entity.pdbx_description
1 polymer ?
#
loop_
_entity_poly.entity_id
_entity_poly.type
_entity_poly.pdbx_seq_one_letter_code
_entity_poly.pdbx_strand_id
1 'polypeptide(L)'
;MIIKTKKVTILAIKEVTDQLLTELGRHGIIEIKKPDEKEFIGFRKQIVEERTFYPELIDKLKKLIDKYAIKEKIQKKIKIKLEKKISIKEAREIIEHYERAFENLAVHWMGKKEADELLEDYIERYNKLREEFTEKAQTLLQKLKKSYKLAIMEERMLITEHLALLQGWVPEKEIPKLRKIIKDFKERINRAVAMFIEEEREEEDEESPVLYKTSSITEGFAGLIRQYGTPGPHDKEPTIIAGLLWSFMFGFMFADYGEGLVLLLIGIYGVISNKEVMGMSFRKLGKLLISAGIFAIIFGLLVGEFFLIEVHPLFPGLEEGWLEHSYNVVWLLKVAVFIGAIEILLGMIINMLKALKHGEMIEAIMGEHGAAGIVGFVSFIILAFIILGGITIIPSKIELFGITIIPGRIRIDQHTLGPYWFLPIIGLLISVISMMLSSSLMGEGIEQGLGIAIEALISFMSNTLSYARLAGFAIAHASYGLVAATMLEKNVIIGTVIGLVFLNAFALSLEAVSYTHLRAHETRHDLVCRLLLE
;
A
#
# COMPACT_ATOMS: atom_id res chain seq x y z
N MET A 1 4.25 12.58 -2.54
CA MET A 1 4.06 13.71 -3.47
C MET A 1 3.51 13.16 -4.76
N ILE A 2 2.31 13.55 -5.11
CA ILE A 2 1.64 13.19 -6.36
C ILE A 2 2.34 13.95 -7.49
N ILE A 3 2.72 13.25 -8.56
CA ILE A 3 3.31 13.85 -9.74
C ILE A 3 2.23 13.92 -10.78
N LYS A 4 1.85 15.14 -11.20
CA LYS A 4 0.91 15.36 -12.30
C LYS A 4 1.45 14.74 -13.59
N THR A 5 0.58 14.05 -14.30
CA THR A 5 0.88 13.48 -15.62
C THR A 5 0.09 14.23 -16.68
N LYS A 6 0.66 14.35 -17.89
CA LYS A 6 -0.01 14.94 -19.05
C LYS A 6 -0.19 13.91 -20.14
N LYS A 7 -1.31 13.97 -20.84
CA LYS A 7 -1.61 13.14 -22.00
C LYS A 7 -0.79 13.61 -23.19
N VAL A 8 -0.08 12.69 -23.79
CA VAL A 8 0.80 12.97 -24.94
C VAL A 8 0.45 12.04 -26.08
N THR A 9 0.22 12.62 -27.23
CA THR A 9 -0.03 11.90 -28.48
C THR A 9 1.18 12.02 -29.41
N ILE A 10 1.74 10.87 -29.80
CA ILE A 10 2.89 10.79 -30.71
C ILE A 10 2.42 10.17 -32.02
N LEU A 11 2.64 10.89 -33.09
CA LEU A 11 2.37 10.44 -34.47
C LEU A 11 3.70 10.13 -35.18
N ALA A 12 3.83 8.93 -35.70
CA ALA A 12 5.04 8.49 -36.41
C ALA A 12 4.68 7.75 -37.68
N ILE A 13 5.64 7.64 -38.62
CA ILE A 13 5.49 6.79 -39.78
C ILE A 13 5.53 5.32 -39.34
N LYS A 14 4.65 4.49 -39.88
CA LYS A 14 4.48 3.09 -39.50
C LYS A 14 5.78 2.27 -39.53
N GLU A 15 6.63 2.54 -40.54
CA GLU A 15 7.91 1.84 -40.73
C GLU A 15 8.91 2.00 -39.53
N VAL A 16 8.83 3.12 -38.80
CA VAL A 16 9.76 3.42 -37.70
C VAL A 16 9.19 3.14 -36.30
N THR A 17 7.99 2.58 -36.24
CA THR A 17 7.26 2.36 -34.97
C THR A 17 8.01 1.45 -34.00
N ASP A 18 8.55 0.33 -34.48
CA ASP A 18 9.31 -0.62 -33.64
C ASP A 18 10.53 0.04 -33.00
N GLN A 19 11.22 0.87 -33.77
CA GLN A 19 12.40 1.59 -33.29
C GLN A 19 12.00 2.67 -32.28
N LEU A 20 10.89 3.39 -32.53
CA LEU A 20 10.35 4.38 -31.61
C LEU A 20 9.92 3.74 -30.28
N LEU A 21 9.15 2.65 -30.32
CA LEU A 21 8.75 1.92 -29.11
C LEU A 21 9.95 1.39 -28.34
N THR A 22 10.96 0.91 -29.03
CA THR A 22 12.20 0.44 -28.40
C THR A 22 12.94 1.59 -27.70
N GLU A 23 13.01 2.76 -28.32
CA GLU A 23 13.65 3.95 -27.75
C GLU A 23 12.87 4.48 -26.55
N LEU A 24 11.55 4.61 -26.66
CA LEU A 24 10.68 5.01 -25.54
C LEU A 24 10.77 4.02 -24.39
N GLY A 25 10.78 2.71 -24.69
CA GLY A 25 10.92 1.64 -23.71
C GLY A 25 12.26 1.63 -22.97
N ARG A 26 13.35 2.13 -23.59
CA ARG A 26 14.66 2.28 -22.93
C ARG A 26 14.62 3.34 -21.84
N HIS A 27 13.90 4.40 -22.07
CA HIS A 27 13.82 5.52 -21.14
C HIS A 27 12.74 5.35 -20.07
N GLY A 28 11.67 4.58 -20.35
CA GLY A 28 10.62 4.25 -19.38
C GLY A 28 9.86 5.46 -18.84
N ILE A 29 9.66 6.50 -19.68
CA ILE A 29 9.09 7.80 -19.26
C ILE A 29 7.59 7.88 -19.57
N ILE A 30 7.11 7.12 -20.57
CA ILE A 30 5.72 7.15 -21.03
C ILE A 30 4.99 5.87 -20.66
N GLU A 31 3.80 6.01 -20.11
CA GLU A 31 2.84 4.93 -19.94
C GLU A 31 1.85 4.92 -21.10
N ILE A 32 1.91 3.88 -21.93
CA ILE A 32 1.11 3.80 -23.15
C ILE A 32 -0.32 3.41 -22.81
N LYS A 33 -1.27 4.28 -23.13
CA LYS A 33 -2.72 4.03 -23.07
C LYS A 33 -3.21 3.53 -24.44
N LYS A 34 -4.29 2.77 -24.42
CA LYS A 34 -5.01 2.39 -25.64
C LYS A 34 -5.90 3.58 -26.04
N PRO A 35 -5.66 4.24 -27.21
CA PRO A 35 -6.48 5.36 -27.64
C PRO A 35 -7.89 4.89 -28.01
N ASP A 36 -8.87 5.78 -27.88
CA ASP A 36 -10.23 5.51 -28.38
C ASP A 36 -10.26 5.72 -29.90
N GLU A 37 -10.73 4.69 -30.63
CA GLU A 37 -10.90 4.78 -32.09
C GLU A 37 -11.84 5.89 -32.53
N LYS A 38 -12.80 6.25 -31.67
CA LYS A 38 -13.80 7.28 -31.98
C LYS A 38 -13.20 8.69 -32.03
N GLU A 39 -12.11 8.92 -31.29
CA GLU A 39 -11.41 10.22 -31.26
C GLU A 39 -10.57 10.46 -32.50
N PHE A 40 -10.14 9.38 -33.23
CA PHE A 40 -9.17 9.48 -34.31
C PHE A 40 -9.74 8.90 -35.60
N ILE A 41 -10.44 9.73 -36.39
CA ILE A 41 -11.06 9.34 -37.63
C ILE A 41 -10.01 8.82 -38.63
N GLY A 42 -10.26 7.63 -39.21
CA GLY A 42 -9.37 7.00 -40.19
C GLY A 42 -8.26 6.12 -39.62
N PHE A 43 -8.11 6.09 -38.30
CA PHE A 43 -7.22 5.16 -37.64
C PHE A 43 -7.98 3.90 -37.18
N ARG A 44 -7.29 2.75 -37.17
CA ARG A 44 -7.84 1.46 -36.73
C ARG A 44 -6.86 0.75 -35.80
N LYS A 45 -7.37 -0.16 -34.99
CA LYS A 45 -6.57 -0.98 -34.07
C LYS A 45 -5.60 -1.85 -34.85
N GLN A 46 -4.38 -1.96 -34.33
CA GLN A 46 -3.40 -2.89 -34.86
C GLN A 46 -3.61 -4.27 -34.20
N ILE A 47 -3.78 -5.32 -35.04
CA ILE A 47 -3.80 -6.70 -34.59
C ILE A 47 -2.39 -7.25 -34.79
N VAL A 48 -1.76 -7.71 -33.68
CA VAL A 48 -0.43 -8.30 -33.70
C VAL A 48 -0.56 -9.79 -33.44
N GLU A 49 -0.73 -10.58 -34.50
CA GLU A 49 -0.90 -12.04 -34.40
C GLU A 49 0.27 -12.72 -33.66
N GLU A 50 1.49 -12.22 -33.85
CA GLU A 50 2.69 -12.72 -33.18
C GLU A 50 2.59 -12.73 -31.65
N ARG A 51 1.75 -11.87 -31.05
CA ARG A 51 1.58 -11.76 -29.61
C ARG A 51 1.16 -13.08 -28.96
N THR A 52 0.32 -13.86 -29.62
CA THR A 52 -0.23 -15.11 -29.09
C THR A 52 0.82 -16.22 -28.97
N PHE A 53 1.85 -16.18 -29.80
CA PHE A 53 2.89 -17.21 -29.85
C PHE A 53 4.04 -16.98 -28.85
N TYR A 54 4.32 -15.74 -28.43
CA TYR A 54 5.41 -15.46 -27.50
C TYR A 54 5.26 -16.14 -26.13
N PRO A 55 4.08 -16.16 -25.47
CA PRO A 55 3.92 -16.86 -24.19
C PRO A 55 4.20 -18.35 -24.27
N GLU A 56 3.77 -19.01 -25.35
CA GLU A 56 4.02 -20.44 -25.58
C GLU A 56 5.52 -20.74 -25.69
N LEU A 57 6.24 -19.97 -26.51
CA LEU A 57 7.69 -20.10 -26.67
C LEU A 57 8.46 -19.81 -25.38
N ILE A 58 8.01 -18.80 -24.61
CA ILE A 58 8.60 -18.47 -23.30
C ILE A 58 8.40 -19.63 -22.32
N ASP A 59 7.22 -20.23 -22.28
CA ASP A 59 6.92 -21.35 -21.38
C ASP A 59 7.71 -22.60 -21.79
N LYS A 60 7.76 -22.92 -23.08
CA LYS A 60 8.56 -24.04 -23.60
C LYS A 60 10.04 -23.86 -23.27
N LEU A 61 10.59 -22.68 -23.46
CA LEU A 61 11.99 -22.38 -23.16
C LEU A 61 12.28 -22.43 -21.65
N LYS A 62 11.35 -21.97 -20.80
CA LYS A 62 11.49 -22.11 -19.35
C LYS A 62 11.54 -23.57 -18.91
N LYS A 63 10.67 -24.42 -19.43
CA LYS A 63 10.68 -25.87 -19.13
C LYS A 63 12.02 -26.52 -19.51
N LEU A 64 12.60 -26.13 -20.65
CA LEU A 64 13.93 -26.61 -21.05
C LEU A 64 15.04 -26.09 -20.12
N ILE A 65 14.97 -24.81 -19.74
CA ILE A 65 15.93 -24.22 -18.78
C ILE A 65 15.86 -24.96 -17.43
N ASP A 66 14.67 -25.20 -16.91
CA ASP A 66 14.49 -25.88 -15.61
C ASP A 66 15.00 -27.33 -15.66
N LYS A 67 14.91 -27.99 -16.83
CA LYS A 67 15.32 -29.37 -17.03
C LYS A 67 16.83 -29.52 -17.26
N TYR A 68 17.44 -28.64 -18.06
CA TYR A 68 18.80 -28.84 -18.57
C TYR A 68 19.81 -27.76 -18.14
N ALA A 69 19.39 -26.55 -17.75
CA ALA A 69 20.33 -25.46 -17.45
C ALA A 69 21.09 -25.66 -16.13
N ILE A 70 22.30 -25.11 -16.06
CA ILE A 70 23.13 -25.11 -14.84
C ILE A 70 22.63 -24.00 -13.92
N LYS A 71 21.95 -24.34 -12.83
CA LYS A 71 21.31 -23.39 -11.91
C LYS A 71 22.28 -22.37 -11.31
N GLU A 72 23.52 -22.79 -11.05
CA GLU A 72 24.57 -21.93 -10.48
C GLU A 72 25.07 -20.86 -11.46
N LYS A 73 25.03 -21.14 -12.78
CA LYS A 73 25.44 -20.19 -13.84
C LYS A 73 24.29 -19.28 -14.29
N ILE A 74 23.09 -19.44 -13.75
CA ILE A 74 21.96 -18.59 -14.10
C ILE A 74 22.12 -17.21 -13.48
N GLN A 75 22.44 -16.21 -14.30
CA GLN A 75 22.52 -14.82 -13.87
C GLN A 75 21.11 -14.22 -13.64
N LYS A 76 20.86 -13.64 -12.48
CA LYS A 76 19.55 -13.04 -12.12
C LYS A 76 19.13 -11.88 -13.02
N LYS A 77 20.05 -11.15 -13.63
CA LYS A 77 19.75 -10.02 -14.55
C LYS A 77 20.79 -9.91 -15.66
N ILE A 78 20.42 -10.28 -16.88
CA ILE A 78 21.20 -10.00 -18.10
C ILE A 78 20.60 -8.75 -18.76
N LYS A 79 21.39 -7.70 -18.94
CA LYS A 79 20.96 -6.49 -19.68
C LYS A 79 21.20 -6.72 -21.16
N ILE A 80 20.13 -6.98 -21.94
CA ILE A 80 20.22 -7.14 -23.39
C ILE A 80 19.70 -5.88 -24.06
N LYS A 81 20.43 -5.35 -25.03
CA LYS A 81 20.00 -4.27 -25.91
C LYS A 81 19.24 -4.89 -27.07
N LEU A 82 17.92 -4.78 -27.10
CA LEU A 82 17.10 -5.25 -28.18
C LEU A 82 16.99 -4.12 -29.23
N GLU A 83 17.41 -4.36 -30.44
CA GLU A 83 17.30 -3.40 -31.56
C GLU A 83 16.09 -3.68 -32.44
N LYS A 84 15.72 -4.96 -32.56
CA LYS A 84 14.55 -5.44 -33.30
C LYS A 84 13.92 -6.62 -32.58
N LYS A 85 12.60 -6.84 -32.77
CA LYS A 85 11.92 -8.04 -32.26
C LYS A 85 12.56 -9.30 -32.83
N ILE A 86 12.66 -10.35 -32.02
CA ILE A 86 13.08 -11.66 -32.51
C ILE A 86 11.92 -12.30 -33.29
N SER A 87 12.22 -12.87 -34.47
CA SER A 87 11.23 -13.60 -35.23
C SER A 87 10.79 -14.86 -34.47
N ILE A 88 9.50 -15.14 -34.52
CA ILE A 88 8.92 -16.37 -33.92
C ILE A 88 9.54 -17.61 -34.56
N LYS A 89 9.79 -17.58 -35.86
CA LYS A 89 10.42 -18.69 -36.61
C LYS A 89 11.84 -18.94 -36.10
N GLU A 90 12.66 -17.91 -35.98
CA GLU A 90 14.03 -18.01 -35.45
C GLU A 90 14.06 -18.51 -34.01
N ALA A 91 13.19 -18.00 -33.15
CA ALA A 91 13.12 -18.45 -31.76
C ALA A 91 12.68 -19.90 -31.64
N ARG A 92 11.73 -20.35 -32.46
CA ARG A 92 11.25 -21.73 -32.50
C ARG A 92 12.36 -22.67 -32.97
N GLU A 93 13.06 -22.33 -34.05
CA GLU A 93 14.17 -23.11 -34.59
C GLU A 93 15.28 -23.31 -33.53
N ILE A 94 15.64 -22.27 -32.78
CA ILE A 94 16.65 -22.37 -31.72
C ILE A 94 16.17 -23.29 -30.59
N ILE A 95 14.92 -23.15 -30.15
CA ILE A 95 14.35 -23.97 -29.06
C ILE A 95 14.30 -25.46 -29.50
N GLU A 96 13.81 -25.75 -30.69
CA GLU A 96 13.72 -27.11 -31.22
C GLU A 96 15.10 -27.73 -31.48
N HIS A 97 16.07 -26.93 -31.88
CA HIS A 97 17.45 -27.40 -32.05
C HIS A 97 18.02 -27.96 -30.75
N TYR A 98 17.88 -27.21 -29.64
CA TYR A 98 18.39 -27.68 -28.35
C TYR A 98 17.57 -28.85 -27.79
N GLU A 99 16.26 -28.86 -27.96
CA GLU A 99 15.40 -29.96 -27.57
C GLU A 99 15.84 -31.26 -28.24
N ARG A 100 16.01 -31.24 -29.57
CA ARG A 100 16.51 -32.41 -30.33
C ARG A 100 17.94 -32.79 -29.99
N ALA A 101 18.83 -31.82 -29.73
CA ALA A 101 20.20 -32.09 -29.34
C ALA A 101 20.29 -32.87 -28.02
N PHE A 102 19.48 -32.49 -27.02
CA PHE A 102 19.41 -33.22 -25.75
C PHE A 102 18.74 -34.58 -25.88
N GLU A 103 17.70 -34.71 -26.69
CA GLU A 103 17.04 -35.99 -26.98
C GLU A 103 17.96 -36.95 -27.72
N ASN A 104 18.64 -36.50 -28.75
CA ASN A 104 19.59 -37.35 -29.53
C ASN A 104 20.76 -37.85 -28.65
N LEU A 105 21.26 -36.99 -27.76
CA LEU A 105 22.30 -37.41 -26.81
C LEU A 105 21.80 -38.51 -25.86
N ALA A 106 20.57 -38.39 -25.35
CA ALA A 106 19.95 -39.36 -24.46
C ALA A 106 19.71 -40.70 -25.16
N VAL A 107 19.22 -40.69 -26.42
CA VAL A 107 18.96 -41.91 -27.21
C VAL A 107 20.27 -42.61 -27.59
N HIS A 108 21.32 -41.88 -27.96
CA HIS A 108 22.62 -42.46 -28.34
C HIS A 108 23.27 -43.19 -27.15
N TRP A 109 23.06 -42.74 -25.94
CA TRP A 109 23.54 -43.38 -24.71
C TRP A 109 22.78 -44.68 -24.38
N MET A 110 21.46 -44.70 -24.53
CA MET A 110 20.64 -45.88 -24.23
C MET A 110 20.96 -47.10 -25.12
N GLY A 111 21.57 -46.88 -26.27
CA GLY A 111 21.92 -47.95 -27.23
C GLY A 111 23.28 -48.62 -27.03
N LYS A 112 24.16 -48.13 -26.15
CA LYS A 112 25.52 -48.61 -25.97
C LYS A 112 25.75 -49.15 -24.56
N LYS A 113 26.06 -50.41 -24.44
CA LYS A 113 26.28 -51.14 -23.17
C LYS A 113 27.74 -51.31 -22.75
N GLU A 114 28.73 -50.71 -23.43
CA GLU A 114 30.15 -50.96 -23.19
C GLU A 114 30.94 -49.70 -22.81
N ALA A 115 31.66 -49.81 -21.70
CA ALA A 115 32.90 -49.19 -21.26
C ALA A 115 32.88 -47.74 -20.69
N ASP A 116 33.68 -47.58 -19.64
CA ASP A 116 33.92 -46.36 -18.87
C ASP A 116 34.40 -45.16 -19.73
N GLU A 117 35.22 -45.40 -20.78
CA GLU A 117 35.68 -44.35 -21.71
C GLU A 117 34.53 -43.68 -22.49
N LEU A 118 33.50 -44.43 -22.84
CA LEU A 118 32.32 -43.91 -23.52
C LEU A 118 31.44 -43.05 -22.58
N LEU A 119 31.50 -43.35 -21.28
CA LEU A 119 30.80 -42.60 -20.27
C LEU A 119 31.45 -41.21 -20.07
N GLU A 120 32.77 -41.14 -20.05
CA GLU A 120 33.50 -39.86 -19.94
C GLU A 120 33.26 -38.96 -21.14
N ASP A 121 33.35 -39.49 -22.37
CA ASP A 121 33.03 -38.70 -23.60
C ASP A 121 31.57 -38.22 -23.61
N TYR A 122 30.62 -39.06 -23.16
CA TYR A 122 29.22 -38.63 -23.03
C TYR A 122 29.05 -37.52 -22.00
N ILE A 123 29.65 -37.66 -20.81
CA ILE A 123 29.58 -36.64 -19.75
C ILE A 123 30.19 -35.33 -20.23
N GLU A 124 31.31 -35.35 -20.92
CA GLU A 124 31.96 -34.16 -21.47
C GLU A 124 31.07 -33.48 -22.51
N ARG A 125 30.52 -34.21 -23.48
CA ARG A 125 29.61 -33.67 -24.51
C ARG A 125 28.34 -33.14 -23.91
N TYR A 126 27.77 -33.84 -22.92
CA TYR A 126 26.57 -33.38 -22.20
C TYR A 126 26.82 -32.08 -21.43
N ASN A 127 27.92 -31.99 -20.73
CA ASN A 127 28.30 -30.81 -19.97
C ASN A 127 28.58 -29.62 -20.90
N LYS A 128 29.27 -29.84 -22.02
CA LYS A 128 29.51 -28.78 -23.04
C LYS A 128 28.22 -28.28 -23.65
N LEU A 129 27.32 -29.17 -24.07
CA LEU A 129 26.00 -28.78 -24.60
C LEU A 129 25.18 -28.01 -23.55
N ARG A 130 25.25 -28.42 -22.31
CA ARG A 130 24.55 -27.82 -21.18
C ARG A 130 25.07 -26.41 -20.88
N GLU A 131 26.37 -26.16 -20.95
CA GLU A 131 26.98 -24.85 -20.79
C GLU A 131 26.56 -23.90 -21.93
N GLU A 132 26.69 -24.35 -23.16
CA GLU A 132 26.29 -23.57 -24.35
C GLU A 132 24.79 -23.23 -24.31
N PHE A 133 23.95 -24.20 -23.97
CA PHE A 133 22.52 -23.99 -23.82
C PHE A 133 22.20 -22.98 -22.73
N THR A 134 22.84 -23.07 -21.54
CA THR A 134 22.56 -22.17 -20.42
C THR A 134 22.78 -20.71 -20.79
N GLU A 135 23.87 -20.39 -21.50
CA GLU A 135 24.18 -19.02 -21.92
C GLU A 135 23.20 -18.51 -22.99
N LYS A 136 22.97 -19.31 -24.04
CA LYS A 136 22.08 -18.92 -25.15
C LYS A 136 20.62 -18.87 -24.74
N ALA A 137 20.16 -19.80 -23.91
CA ALA A 137 18.77 -19.87 -23.44
C ALA A 137 18.38 -18.66 -22.59
N GLN A 138 19.26 -18.19 -21.71
CA GLN A 138 19.01 -16.96 -20.94
C GLN A 138 18.89 -15.74 -21.84
N THR A 139 19.78 -15.60 -22.81
CA THR A 139 19.76 -14.51 -23.77
C THR A 139 18.48 -14.54 -24.60
N LEU A 140 18.10 -15.73 -25.11
CA LEU A 140 16.88 -15.94 -25.87
C LEU A 140 15.62 -15.62 -25.04
N LEU A 141 15.57 -16.09 -23.79
CA LEU A 141 14.45 -15.81 -22.88
C LEU A 141 14.23 -14.31 -22.66
N GLN A 142 15.32 -13.57 -22.49
CA GLN A 142 15.24 -12.10 -22.33
C GLN A 142 14.80 -11.41 -23.63
N LYS A 143 15.29 -11.86 -24.79
CA LYS A 143 14.85 -11.35 -26.08
C LYS A 143 13.35 -11.62 -26.30
N LEU A 144 12.87 -12.84 -26.04
CA LEU A 144 11.45 -13.20 -26.15
C LEU A 144 10.56 -12.36 -25.23
N LYS A 145 10.94 -12.21 -23.96
CA LYS A 145 10.20 -11.38 -23.02
C LYS A 145 10.10 -9.92 -23.46
N LYS A 146 11.18 -9.37 -24.03
CA LYS A 146 11.18 -8.00 -24.54
C LYS A 146 10.35 -7.87 -25.82
N SER A 147 10.46 -8.82 -26.75
CA SER A 147 9.66 -8.86 -27.98
C SER A 147 8.16 -8.97 -27.68
N TYR A 148 7.79 -9.79 -26.69
CA TYR A 148 6.41 -9.88 -26.21
C TYR A 148 5.89 -8.55 -25.66
N LYS A 149 6.69 -7.85 -24.86
CA LYS A 149 6.31 -6.52 -24.37
C LYS A 149 6.12 -5.51 -25.49
N LEU A 150 6.99 -5.52 -26.48
CA LEU A 150 6.84 -4.65 -27.67
C LEU A 150 5.56 -4.97 -28.45
N ALA A 151 5.26 -6.25 -28.66
CA ALA A 151 4.02 -6.67 -29.33
C ALA A 151 2.75 -6.20 -28.60
N ILE A 152 2.76 -6.25 -27.26
CA ILE A 152 1.66 -5.68 -26.45
C ILE A 152 1.55 -4.17 -26.63
N MET A 153 2.67 -3.46 -26.69
CA MET A 153 2.66 -2.00 -26.88
C MET A 153 2.16 -1.61 -28.26
N GLU A 154 2.54 -2.35 -29.31
CA GLU A 154 2.05 -2.14 -30.67
C GLU A 154 0.53 -2.35 -30.77
N GLU A 155 -0.03 -3.35 -30.10
CA GLU A 155 -1.48 -3.57 -30.08
C GLU A 155 -2.26 -2.42 -29.41
N ARG A 156 -1.58 -1.62 -28.60
CA ARG A 156 -2.16 -0.42 -27.98
C ARG A 156 -2.10 0.81 -28.88
N MET A 157 -1.58 0.69 -30.09
CA MET A 157 -1.50 1.79 -31.04
C MET A 157 -2.67 1.75 -32.02
N LEU A 158 -2.98 2.92 -32.57
CA LEU A 158 -3.85 3.03 -33.73
C LEU A 158 -2.99 3.24 -35.00
N ILE A 159 -3.38 2.62 -36.10
CA ILE A 159 -2.64 2.66 -37.34
C ILE A 159 -3.52 3.07 -38.51
N THR A 160 -2.90 3.72 -39.50
CA THR A 160 -3.38 3.85 -40.89
C THR A 160 -2.45 3.07 -41.82
N GLU A 161 -2.58 3.25 -43.13
CA GLU A 161 -1.62 2.65 -44.08
C GLU A 161 -0.18 3.10 -43.85
N HIS A 162 0.02 4.39 -43.51
CA HIS A 162 1.35 5.02 -43.43
C HIS A 162 1.72 5.54 -42.06
N LEU A 163 0.75 5.75 -41.19
CA LEU A 163 0.95 6.39 -39.90
C LEU A 163 0.59 5.47 -38.73
N ALA A 164 1.29 5.66 -37.65
CA ALA A 164 0.99 5.04 -36.36
C ALA A 164 0.84 6.13 -35.31
N LEU A 165 -0.21 6.01 -34.49
CA LEU A 165 -0.55 6.91 -33.40
C LEU A 165 -0.38 6.18 -32.09
N LEU A 166 0.43 6.77 -31.23
CA LEU A 166 0.69 6.32 -29.86
C LEU A 166 0.19 7.38 -28.89
N GLN A 167 -0.64 6.99 -27.96
CA GLN A 167 -1.11 7.86 -26.89
C GLN A 167 -0.63 7.33 -25.54
N GLY A 168 -0.28 8.22 -24.62
CA GLY A 168 0.17 7.81 -23.30
C GLY A 168 0.31 8.97 -22.35
N TRP A 169 0.51 8.61 -21.07
CA TRP A 169 0.70 9.56 -19.98
C TRP A 169 2.17 9.74 -19.65
N VAL A 170 2.58 10.98 -19.42
CA VAL A 170 3.96 11.35 -19.13
C VAL A 170 3.97 12.30 -17.93
N PRO A 171 4.84 12.07 -16.94
CA PRO A 171 5.02 13.02 -15.84
C PRO A 171 5.40 14.40 -16.38
N GLU A 172 4.73 15.45 -15.92
CA GLU A 172 4.95 16.81 -16.40
C GLU A 172 6.43 17.22 -16.38
N LYS A 173 7.16 16.83 -15.32
CA LYS A 173 8.61 17.09 -15.18
C LYS A 173 9.48 16.37 -16.22
N GLU A 174 9.00 15.28 -16.81
CA GLU A 174 9.75 14.48 -17.79
C GLU A 174 9.41 14.86 -19.25
N ILE A 175 8.41 15.73 -19.47
CA ILE A 175 8.03 16.21 -20.81
C ILE A 175 9.20 16.83 -21.59
N PRO A 176 10.03 17.72 -20.98
CA PRO A 176 11.18 18.27 -21.69
C PRO A 176 12.18 17.20 -22.15
N LYS A 177 12.36 16.17 -21.32
CA LYS A 177 13.24 15.04 -21.63
C LYS A 177 12.65 14.17 -22.75
N LEU A 178 11.34 13.89 -22.72
CA LEU A 178 10.66 13.19 -23.79
C LEU A 178 10.78 13.95 -25.13
N ARG A 179 10.58 15.27 -25.10
CA ARG A 179 10.71 16.13 -26.28
C ARG A 179 12.12 16.05 -26.88
N LYS A 180 13.15 16.03 -26.02
CA LYS A 180 14.54 15.86 -26.46
C LYS A 180 14.76 14.49 -27.10
N ILE A 181 14.27 13.40 -26.48
CA ILE A 181 14.40 12.03 -27.00
C ILE A 181 13.75 11.92 -28.38
N ILE A 182 12.55 12.48 -28.54
CA ILE A 182 11.85 12.43 -29.82
C ILE A 182 12.58 13.27 -30.89
N LYS A 183 13.15 14.42 -30.51
CA LYS A 183 13.96 15.24 -31.40
C LYS A 183 15.21 14.51 -31.87
N ASP A 184 15.99 13.94 -30.95
CA ASP A 184 17.21 13.18 -31.24
C ASP A 184 16.90 11.94 -32.08
N PHE A 185 15.75 11.28 -31.82
CA PHE A 185 15.27 10.15 -32.62
C PHE A 185 14.91 10.57 -34.04
N LYS A 186 14.17 11.68 -34.21
CA LYS A 186 13.78 12.22 -35.50
C LYS A 186 15.02 12.57 -36.36
N GLU A 187 16.02 13.23 -35.76
CA GLU A 187 17.27 13.60 -36.43
C GLU A 187 18.08 12.35 -36.84
N ARG A 188 18.14 11.32 -35.97
CA ARG A 188 18.88 10.08 -36.26
C ARG A 188 18.28 9.26 -37.38
N ILE A 189 16.95 9.20 -37.48
CA ILE A 189 16.25 8.35 -38.45
C ILE A 189 15.93 9.13 -39.73
N ASN A 190 16.00 10.45 -39.71
CA ASN A 190 15.61 11.34 -40.83
C ASN A 190 14.18 11.06 -41.31
N ARG A 191 13.23 10.80 -40.40
CA ARG A 191 11.81 10.51 -40.71
C ARG A 191 10.91 11.37 -39.84
N ALA A 192 9.68 11.62 -40.32
CA ALA A 192 8.72 12.46 -39.60
C ALA A 192 8.16 11.77 -38.37
N VAL A 193 8.36 12.40 -37.20
CA VAL A 193 7.72 12.09 -35.94
C VAL A 193 7.23 13.40 -35.33
N ALA A 194 5.98 13.45 -34.94
CA ALA A 194 5.36 14.61 -34.29
C ALA A 194 4.85 14.22 -32.89
N MET A 195 4.97 15.14 -31.93
CA MET A 195 4.48 14.97 -30.57
C MET A 195 3.55 16.13 -30.24
N PHE A 196 2.37 15.81 -29.81
CA PHE A 196 1.36 16.73 -29.34
C PHE A 196 1.15 16.51 -27.84
N ILE A 197 1.01 17.59 -27.09
CA ILE A 197 0.64 17.55 -25.68
C ILE A 197 -0.80 18.04 -25.63
N GLU A 198 -1.69 17.21 -25.14
CA GLU A 198 -3.09 17.56 -25.01
C GLU A 198 -3.25 18.49 -23.80
N GLU A 199 -4.06 19.54 -23.95
CA GLU A 199 -4.47 20.41 -22.85
C GLU A 199 -5.43 19.64 -21.94
N GLU A 200 -5.29 19.84 -20.64
CA GLU A 200 -6.12 19.18 -19.62
C GLU A 200 -7.60 19.50 -19.87
N ARG A 201 -8.42 18.48 -20.06
CA ARG A 201 -9.88 18.57 -20.00
C ARG A 201 -10.29 17.98 -18.65
N GLU A 202 -11.19 18.65 -17.93
CA GLU A 202 -11.64 18.24 -16.59
C GLU A 202 -12.15 16.78 -16.51
N GLU A 203 -12.81 16.31 -17.59
CA GLU A 203 -13.30 14.92 -17.71
C GLU A 203 -12.19 13.85 -17.91
N GLU A 204 -11.01 14.23 -18.39
CA GLU A 204 -9.90 13.30 -18.63
C GLU A 204 -8.96 13.15 -17.43
N ASP A 205 -9.08 14.02 -16.44
CA ASP A 205 -8.25 13.99 -15.23
C ASP A 205 -8.53 12.77 -14.34
N GLU A 206 -9.77 12.23 -14.35
CA GLU A 206 -10.13 11.02 -13.60
C GLU A 206 -9.42 9.76 -14.12
N GLU A 207 -9.07 9.72 -15.40
CA GLU A 207 -8.38 8.58 -16.02
C GLU A 207 -6.84 8.68 -15.98
N SER A 208 -6.29 9.77 -15.47
CA SER A 208 -4.84 9.97 -15.44
C SER A 208 -4.17 9.02 -14.44
N PRO A 209 -3.13 8.24 -14.87
CA PRO A 209 -2.41 7.39 -13.95
C PRO A 209 -1.63 8.23 -12.94
N VAL A 210 -1.85 7.95 -11.67
CA VAL A 210 -1.21 8.69 -10.59
C VAL A 210 0.16 8.11 -10.27
N LEU A 211 1.18 8.92 -10.46
CA LEU A 211 2.56 8.57 -10.11
C LEU A 211 2.89 9.09 -8.70
N TYR A 212 3.09 8.16 -7.77
CA TYR A 212 3.50 8.48 -6.41
C TYR A 212 5.01 8.41 -6.25
N LYS A 213 5.61 9.52 -5.89
CA LYS A 213 6.98 9.55 -5.37
C LYS A 213 6.92 9.58 -3.84
N THR A 214 7.00 8.41 -3.23
CA THR A 214 7.13 8.30 -1.78
C THR A 214 8.47 8.83 -1.31
N SER A 215 8.48 9.58 -0.21
CA SER A 215 9.72 9.98 0.43
C SER A 215 10.39 8.74 1.07
N SER A 216 11.70 8.83 1.31
CA SER A 216 12.40 7.72 1.98
C SER A 216 11.79 7.38 3.34
N ILE A 217 11.23 8.35 4.06
CA ILE A 217 10.61 8.15 5.38
C ILE A 217 9.27 7.42 5.25
N THR A 218 8.44 7.81 4.27
CA THR A 218 7.07 7.30 4.11
C THR A 218 6.97 6.02 3.28
N GLU A 219 8.10 5.54 2.73
CA GLU A 219 8.11 4.36 1.85
C GLU A 219 7.58 3.08 2.53
N GLY A 220 7.77 2.94 3.85
CA GLY A 220 7.22 1.84 4.64
C GLY A 220 5.70 1.85 4.65
N PHE A 221 5.11 3.01 4.92
CA PHE A 221 3.66 3.19 5.01
C PHE A 221 2.94 3.15 3.66
N ALA A 222 3.62 3.54 2.58
CA ALA A 222 3.04 3.51 1.24
C ALA A 222 2.53 2.12 0.82
N GLY A 223 3.17 1.06 1.33
CA GLY A 223 2.72 -0.32 1.13
C GLY A 223 1.39 -0.63 1.80
N LEU A 224 1.16 -0.10 3.01
CA LEU A 224 -0.09 -0.24 3.74
C LEU A 224 -1.23 0.50 3.04
N ILE A 225 -0.99 1.76 2.64
CA ILE A 225 -2.02 2.60 2.02
C ILE A 225 -2.44 2.08 0.65
N ARG A 226 -1.50 1.57 -0.16
CA ARG A 226 -1.82 0.98 -1.47
C ARG A 226 -2.72 -0.26 -1.41
N GLN A 227 -2.88 -0.86 -0.25
CA GLN A 227 -3.84 -1.96 -0.06
C GLN A 227 -5.28 -1.45 -0.02
N TYR A 228 -5.49 -0.18 0.32
CA TYR A 228 -6.82 0.46 0.36
C TYR A 228 -7.23 1.06 -0.98
N GLY A 229 -6.26 1.46 -1.79
CA GLY A 229 -6.48 2.09 -3.07
C GLY A 229 -5.33 3.03 -3.44
N THR A 230 -5.41 3.60 -4.61
CA THR A 230 -4.52 4.67 -5.04
C THR A 230 -5.30 5.97 -4.99
N PRO A 231 -4.80 7.01 -4.26
CA PRO A 231 -5.46 8.32 -4.25
C PRO A 231 -5.57 8.88 -5.67
N GLY A 232 -6.57 9.71 -5.93
CA GLY A 232 -6.77 10.37 -7.21
C GLY A 232 -5.66 11.37 -7.58
N PRO A 233 -5.63 11.87 -8.83
CA PRO A 233 -4.58 12.79 -9.30
C PRO A 233 -4.58 14.14 -8.57
N HIS A 234 -5.72 14.56 -8.02
CA HIS A 234 -5.88 15.82 -7.30
C HIS A 234 -5.84 15.68 -5.77
N ASP A 235 -5.78 14.44 -5.26
CA ASP A 235 -5.77 14.17 -3.83
C ASP A 235 -4.41 14.52 -3.20
N LYS A 236 -4.44 14.84 -1.91
CA LYS A 236 -3.21 14.95 -1.12
C LYS A 236 -2.73 13.55 -0.75
N GLU A 237 -1.43 13.32 -0.77
CA GLU A 237 -0.84 12.06 -0.34
C GLU A 237 -1.12 11.80 1.17
N PRO A 238 -1.96 10.82 1.53
CA PRO A 238 -2.35 10.59 2.92
C PRO A 238 -1.28 9.84 3.73
N THR A 239 -0.19 9.42 3.09
CA THR A 239 0.82 8.49 3.64
C THR A 239 1.42 8.95 4.96
N ILE A 240 1.65 10.26 5.13
CA ILE A 240 2.26 10.79 6.36
C ILE A 240 1.25 10.72 7.52
N ILE A 241 0.02 11.21 7.27
CA ILE A 241 -1.04 11.26 8.30
C ILE A 241 -1.43 9.85 8.70
N ALA A 242 -1.73 8.99 7.73
CA ALA A 242 -2.11 7.61 7.99
C ALA A 242 -0.97 6.82 8.66
N GLY A 243 0.29 7.07 8.28
CA GLY A 243 1.44 6.44 8.92
C GLY A 243 1.63 6.88 10.36
N LEU A 244 1.42 8.16 10.67
CA LEU A 244 1.50 8.70 12.03
C LEU A 244 0.38 8.14 12.92
N LEU A 245 -0.87 8.15 12.43
CA LEU A 245 -2.02 7.61 13.13
C LEU A 245 -1.87 6.09 13.39
N TRP A 246 -1.40 5.36 12.39
CA TRP A 246 -1.12 3.93 12.53
C TRP A 246 -0.08 3.66 13.64
N SER A 247 1.02 4.42 13.65
CA SER A 247 2.08 4.26 14.65
C SER A 247 1.61 4.66 16.05
N PHE A 248 0.80 5.72 16.15
CA PHE A 248 0.18 6.17 17.39
C PHE A 248 -0.72 5.09 17.99
N MET A 249 -1.61 4.50 17.17
CA MET A 249 -2.51 3.45 17.64
C MET A 249 -1.76 2.17 18.01
N PHE A 250 -0.70 1.83 17.25
CA PHE A 250 0.16 0.73 17.61
C PHE A 250 0.79 0.94 18.99
N GLY A 251 1.36 2.13 19.24
CA GLY A 251 1.96 2.45 20.52
C GLY A 251 0.97 2.45 21.68
N PHE A 252 -0.26 2.92 21.44
CA PHE A 252 -1.32 2.86 22.47
C PHE A 252 -1.72 1.42 22.82
N MET A 253 -1.79 0.55 21.82
CA MET A 253 -2.10 -0.87 22.00
C MET A 253 -0.97 -1.61 22.69
N PHE A 254 0.27 -1.26 22.36
CA PHE A 254 1.50 -1.95 22.73
C PHE A 254 2.36 -1.09 23.65
N ALA A 255 1.79 -0.67 24.76
CA ALA A 255 2.35 0.35 25.65
C ALA A 255 3.46 -0.18 26.57
N ASP A 256 4.50 -0.82 25.99
CA ASP A 256 5.69 -1.36 26.70
C ASP A 256 6.97 -0.77 26.11
N TYR A 257 7.77 -0.04 26.95
CA TYR A 257 8.97 0.61 26.44
C TYR A 257 10.16 -0.35 26.26
N GLY A 258 10.19 -1.51 26.92
CA GLY A 258 11.21 -2.53 26.74
C GLY A 258 11.03 -3.25 25.40
N GLU A 259 9.83 -3.72 25.10
CA GLU A 259 9.50 -4.33 23.83
C GLU A 259 9.53 -3.32 22.69
N GLY A 260 9.09 -2.07 22.92
CA GLY A 260 9.22 -0.97 22.00
C GLY A 260 10.67 -0.69 21.59
N LEU A 261 11.62 -0.79 22.52
CA LEU A 261 13.06 -0.69 22.23
C LEU A 261 13.53 -1.84 21.34
N VAL A 262 13.07 -3.07 21.58
CA VAL A 262 13.39 -4.22 20.72
C VAL A 262 12.88 -4.00 19.31
N LEU A 263 11.63 -3.54 19.13
CA LEU A 263 11.06 -3.20 17.82
C LEU A 263 11.87 -2.12 17.12
N LEU A 264 12.28 -1.09 17.83
CA LEU A 264 13.11 -0.01 17.30
C LEU A 264 14.46 -0.54 16.81
N LEU A 265 15.14 -1.39 17.58
CA LEU A 265 16.43 -1.98 17.21
C LEU A 265 16.31 -2.91 16.00
N ILE A 266 15.27 -3.76 15.96
CA ILE A 266 14.97 -4.61 14.81
C ILE A 266 14.68 -3.75 13.56
N GLY A 267 13.94 -2.66 13.76
CA GLY A 267 13.63 -1.70 12.70
C GLY A 267 14.88 -1.03 12.13
N ILE A 268 15.79 -0.56 12.97
CA ILE A 268 17.08 0.03 12.56
C ILE A 268 17.92 -1.00 11.80
N TYR A 269 18.03 -2.23 12.30
CA TYR A 269 18.70 -3.31 11.60
C TYR A 269 18.07 -3.59 10.24
N GLY A 270 16.74 -3.60 10.15
CA GLY A 270 16.00 -3.78 8.89
C GLY A 270 16.30 -2.71 7.86
N VAL A 271 16.41 -1.45 8.28
CA VAL A 271 16.74 -0.32 7.38
C VAL A 271 18.16 -0.44 6.82
N ILE A 272 19.11 -0.93 7.62
CA ILE A 272 20.51 -1.14 7.21
C ILE A 272 20.65 -2.38 6.32
N SER A 273 19.82 -3.40 6.56
CA SER A 273 19.85 -4.67 5.83
C SER A 273 19.21 -4.55 4.45
N ASN A 274 19.89 -5.09 3.41
CA ASN A 274 19.34 -5.18 2.06
C ASN A 274 18.62 -6.52 1.79
N LYS A 275 18.20 -7.24 2.84
CA LYS A 275 17.53 -8.54 2.72
C LYS A 275 16.06 -8.37 2.35
N GLU A 276 15.50 -9.39 1.71
CA GLU A 276 14.06 -9.53 1.50
C GLU A 276 13.52 -10.59 2.47
N VAL A 277 12.44 -10.27 3.16
CA VAL A 277 11.75 -11.18 4.09
C VAL A 277 10.31 -11.32 3.62
N MET A 278 9.84 -12.55 3.41
CA MET A 278 8.48 -12.84 2.93
C MET A 278 8.07 -12.09 1.65
N GLY A 279 9.03 -11.87 0.72
CA GLY A 279 8.78 -11.16 -0.55
C GLY A 279 8.72 -9.63 -0.45
N MET A 280 8.88 -9.07 0.75
CA MET A 280 8.98 -7.64 0.99
C MET A 280 10.41 -7.23 1.32
N SER A 281 10.79 -6.02 0.92
CA SER A 281 12.08 -5.45 1.32
C SER A 281 12.09 -5.22 2.84
N PHE A 282 13.02 -5.84 3.55
CA PHE A 282 13.16 -5.70 5.00
C PHE A 282 13.43 -4.24 5.42
N ARG A 283 14.00 -3.45 4.51
CA ARG A 283 14.17 -2.01 4.69
C ARG A 283 12.85 -1.26 4.85
N LYS A 284 11.79 -1.64 4.11
CA LYS A 284 10.47 -1.01 4.21
C LYS A 284 9.78 -1.38 5.52
N LEU A 285 9.84 -2.66 5.87
CA LEU A 285 9.32 -3.16 7.15
C LEU A 285 10.06 -2.50 8.32
N GLY A 286 11.39 -2.34 8.22
CA GLY A 286 12.19 -1.70 9.26
C GLY A 286 11.74 -0.26 9.56
N LYS A 287 11.35 0.51 8.55
CA LYS A 287 10.82 1.88 8.75
C LYS A 287 9.49 1.90 9.52
N LEU A 288 8.61 0.92 9.26
CA LEU A 288 7.38 0.73 10.03
C LEU A 288 7.69 0.40 11.50
N LEU A 289 8.59 -0.55 11.73
CA LEU A 289 8.96 -0.97 13.08
C LEU A 289 9.64 0.13 13.89
N ILE A 290 10.41 1.01 13.24
CA ILE A 290 11.00 2.19 13.92
C ILE A 290 9.90 3.09 14.46
N SER A 291 8.92 3.47 13.62
CA SER A 291 7.85 4.35 14.06
C SER A 291 6.94 3.71 15.11
N ALA A 292 6.60 2.44 14.94
CA ALA A 292 5.84 1.65 15.92
C ALA A 292 6.57 1.57 17.28
N GLY A 293 7.88 1.24 17.24
CA GLY A 293 8.72 1.17 18.44
C GLY A 293 8.86 2.50 19.17
N ILE A 294 8.98 3.62 18.44
CA ILE A 294 9.01 4.96 19.06
C ILE A 294 7.73 5.25 19.84
N PHE A 295 6.56 5.02 19.24
CA PHE A 295 5.28 5.24 19.92
C PHE A 295 5.04 4.23 21.05
N ALA A 296 5.46 2.97 20.91
CA ALA A 296 5.41 1.98 21.99
C ALA A 296 6.26 2.40 23.20
N ILE A 297 7.46 2.95 22.96
CA ILE A 297 8.30 3.51 24.02
C ILE A 297 7.60 4.70 24.69
N ILE A 298 7.02 5.64 23.94
CA ILE A 298 6.33 6.81 24.49
C ILE A 298 5.18 6.38 25.39
N PHE A 299 4.30 5.51 24.89
CA PHE A 299 3.16 5.03 25.66
C PHE A 299 3.58 4.12 26.81
N GLY A 300 4.60 3.27 26.62
CA GLY A 300 5.16 2.44 27.70
C GLY A 300 5.73 3.24 28.85
N LEU A 301 6.40 4.38 28.57
CA LEU A 301 6.86 5.31 29.59
C LEU A 301 5.73 6.04 30.29
N LEU A 302 4.60 6.29 29.62
CA LEU A 302 3.40 6.89 30.21
C LEU A 302 2.65 5.89 31.10
N VAL A 303 2.57 4.63 30.70
CA VAL A 303 1.88 3.56 31.43
C VAL A 303 2.78 2.99 32.56
N GLY A 304 4.08 2.95 32.34
CA GLY A 304 5.06 2.38 33.27
C GLY A 304 5.18 0.86 33.13
N GLU A 305 5.29 0.35 31.87
CA GLU A 305 5.45 -1.07 31.61
C GLU A 305 6.76 -1.35 30.85
N PHE A 306 7.56 -2.32 31.36
CA PHE A 306 8.85 -2.71 30.81
C PHE A 306 8.98 -4.24 30.73
N PHE A 307 8.97 -4.80 29.54
CA PHE A 307 8.95 -6.24 29.29
C PHE A 307 7.86 -6.97 30.06
N LEU A 308 6.63 -6.48 29.94
CA LEU A 308 5.45 -7.01 30.65
C LEU A 308 5.51 -6.89 32.19
N ILE A 309 6.46 -6.13 32.74
CA ILE A 309 6.58 -5.87 34.17
C ILE A 309 6.18 -4.43 34.45
N GLU A 310 5.32 -4.24 35.43
CA GLU A 310 4.96 -2.91 35.93
C GLU A 310 6.16 -2.24 36.60
N VAL A 311 6.48 -1.04 36.15
CA VAL A 311 7.50 -0.16 36.73
C VAL A 311 6.83 1.19 36.96
N HIS A 312 7.26 1.93 37.98
CA HIS A 312 6.72 3.27 38.19
C HIS A 312 6.86 4.14 36.94
N PRO A 313 5.78 4.86 36.54
CA PRO A 313 5.83 5.76 35.39
C PRO A 313 6.97 6.78 35.56
N LEU A 314 7.70 7.03 34.48
CA LEU A 314 8.87 7.92 34.51
C LEU A 314 8.49 9.39 34.70
N PHE A 315 7.22 9.73 34.55
CA PHE A 315 6.71 11.10 34.66
C PHE A 315 6.08 11.30 36.03
N PRO A 316 6.69 12.13 36.90
CA PRO A 316 6.11 12.48 38.20
C PRO A 316 4.72 13.11 38.02
N GLY A 317 3.73 12.67 38.82
CA GLY A 317 2.35 13.17 38.73
C GLY A 317 1.37 12.29 37.97
N LEU A 318 1.84 11.24 37.27
CA LEU A 318 0.99 10.22 36.65
C LEU A 318 0.74 9.01 37.58
N GLU A 319 1.39 8.99 38.74
CA GLU A 319 1.52 7.82 39.63
C GLU A 319 0.18 7.28 40.18
N GLU A 320 -0.82 8.15 40.43
CA GLU A 320 -2.03 7.74 41.15
C GLU A 320 -3.28 7.55 40.27
N GLY A 321 -3.23 7.78 38.97
CA GLY A 321 -4.44 7.77 38.16
C GLY A 321 -4.41 6.92 36.90
N TRP A 322 -3.26 6.77 36.28
CA TRP A 322 -3.14 6.11 34.98
C TRP A 322 -2.93 4.59 35.12
N LEU A 323 -2.12 4.14 36.07
CA LEU A 323 -1.88 2.72 36.35
C LEU A 323 -3.16 2.00 36.82
N GLU A 324 -3.92 2.57 37.78
CA GLU A 324 -5.20 1.99 38.18
C GLU A 324 -6.22 1.92 37.05
N HIS A 325 -6.18 2.88 36.09
CA HIS A 325 -7.11 2.95 34.99
C HIS A 325 -6.67 2.07 33.82
N SER A 326 -5.37 1.80 33.64
CA SER A 326 -4.89 0.96 32.52
C SER A 326 -5.35 -0.49 32.64
N TYR A 327 -5.61 -1.01 33.84
CA TYR A 327 -6.20 -2.33 34.06
C TYR A 327 -7.73 -2.34 34.02
N ASN A 328 -8.38 -1.19 33.96
CA ASN A 328 -9.84 -1.11 33.86
C ASN A 328 -10.29 -1.31 32.38
N VAL A 329 -10.72 -2.53 32.08
CA VAL A 329 -11.20 -2.93 30.74
C VAL A 329 -12.22 -1.95 30.16
N VAL A 330 -13.17 -1.47 30.99
CA VAL A 330 -14.21 -0.55 30.54
C VAL A 330 -13.62 0.82 30.20
N TRP A 331 -12.65 1.28 30.97
CA TRP A 331 -11.97 2.54 30.69
C TRP A 331 -11.13 2.47 29.42
N LEU A 332 -10.31 1.41 29.25
CA LEU A 332 -9.54 1.16 28.02
C LEU A 332 -10.43 1.12 26.80
N LEU A 333 -11.57 0.42 26.87
CA LEU A 333 -12.54 0.37 25.79
C LEU A 333 -13.06 1.76 25.40
N LYS A 334 -13.45 2.57 26.41
CA LYS A 334 -13.93 3.93 26.19
C LYS A 334 -12.85 4.83 25.59
N VAL A 335 -11.62 4.74 26.06
CA VAL A 335 -10.49 5.53 25.55
C VAL A 335 -10.15 5.13 24.11
N ALA A 336 -10.12 3.83 23.80
CA ALA A 336 -9.90 3.35 22.44
C ALA A 336 -10.97 3.86 21.46
N VAL A 337 -12.24 3.79 21.86
CA VAL A 337 -13.38 4.34 21.11
C VAL A 337 -13.24 5.86 20.93
N PHE A 338 -12.81 6.58 21.96
CA PHE A 338 -12.59 8.02 21.90
C PHE A 338 -11.44 8.39 20.94
N ILE A 339 -10.32 7.66 20.97
CA ILE A 339 -9.22 7.84 20.02
C ILE A 339 -9.72 7.60 18.59
N GLY A 340 -10.48 6.51 18.36
CA GLY A 340 -11.09 6.22 17.08
C GLY A 340 -12.06 7.30 16.61
N ALA A 341 -12.85 7.87 17.54
CA ALA A 341 -13.75 8.98 17.20
C ALA A 341 -13.00 10.23 16.74
N ILE A 342 -11.86 10.55 17.36
CA ILE A 342 -11.00 11.67 16.92
C ILE A 342 -10.44 11.39 15.53
N GLU A 343 -10.01 10.15 15.25
CA GLU A 343 -9.45 9.77 13.95
C GLU A 343 -10.49 9.86 12.84
N ILE A 344 -11.72 9.36 13.08
CA ILE A 344 -12.84 9.49 12.13
C ILE A 344 -13.19 10.95 11.89
N LEU A 345 -13.27 11.74 12.95
CA LEU A 345 -13.55 13.18 12.86
C LEU A 345 -12.50 13.90 12.01
N LEU A 346 -11.22 13.57 12.17
CA LEU A 346 -10.14 14.12 11.36
C LEU A 346 -10.34 13.77 9.88
N GLY A 347 -10.73 12.53 9.56
CA GLY A 347 -11.05 12.10 8.20
C GLY A 347 -12.20 12.89 7.60
N MET A 348 -13.30 13.05 8.34
CA MET A 348 -14.47 13.82 7.91
C MET A 348 -14.12 15.31 7.66
N ILE A 349 -13.31 15.92 8.54
CA ILE A 349 -12.84 17.30 8.34
C ILE A 349 -12.01 17.43 7.06
N ILE A 350 -11.10 16.49 6.80
CA ILE A 350 -10.29 16.51 5.58
C ILE A 350 -11.15 16.37 4.33
N ASN A 351 -12.16 15.50 4.36
CA ASN A 351 -13.09 15.32 3.24
C ASN A 351 -13.95 16.57 3.02
N MET A 352 -14.50 17.16 4.08
CA MET A 352 -15.21 18.44 4.00
C MET A 352 -14.35 19.54 3.36
N LEU A 353 -13.08 19.67 3.76
CA LEU A 353 -12.16 20.65 3.19
C LEU A 353 -11.83 20.36 1.71
N LYS A 354 -11.83 19.08 1.31
CA LYS A 354 -11.68 18.66 -0.08
C LYS A 354 -12.90 19.11 -0.90
N ALA A 355 -14.11 18.77 -0.46
CA ALA A 355 -15.37 19.18 -1.13
C ALA A 355 -15.49 20.71 -1.28
N LEU A 356 -15.13 21.47 -0.24
CA LEU A 356 -15.08 22.94 -0.31
C LEU A 356 -14.11 23.44 -1.40
N LYS A 357 -12.97 22.78 -1.56
CA LYS A 357 -11.96 23.16 -2.56
C LYS A 357 -12.41 22.85 -3.99
N HIS A 358 -13.19 21.80 -4.19
CA HIS A 358 -13.76 21.42 -5.49
C HIS A 358 -15.02 22.21 -5.85
N GLY A 359 -15.54 23.05 -4.94
CA GLY A 359 -16.72 23.87 -5.18
C GLY A 359 -18.05 23.14 -4.91
N GLU A 360 -18.00 21.94 -4.37
CA GLU A 360 -19.17 21.11 -4.01
C GLU A 360 -19.77 21.56 -2.68
N MET A 361 -20.33 22.79 -2.67
CA MET A 361 -20.78 23.45 -1.44
C MET A 361 -21.92 22.72 -0.73
N ILE A 362 -22.83 22.09 -1.48
CA ILE A 362 -23.97 21.35 -0.89
C ILE A 362 -23.43 20.14 -0.13
N GLU A 363 -22.55 19.37 -0.74
CA GLU A 363 -21.95 18.20 -0.12
C GLU A 363 -21.05 18.56 1.06
N ALA A 364 -20.25 19.64 0.95
CA ALA A 364 -19.39 20.12 2.03
C ALA A 364 -20.17 20.59 3.27
N ILE A 365 -21.39 21.12 3.12
CA ILE A 365 -22.18 21.63 4.25
C ILE A 365 -23.17 20.58 4.73
N MET A 366 -23.91 19.94 3.82
CA MET A 366 -25.09 19.11 4.13
C MET A 366 -24.84 17.61 3.91
N GLY A 367 -23.73 17.22 3.30
CA GLY A 367 -23.37 15.83 3.01
C GLY A 367 -23.03 15.02 4.26
N GLU A 368 -22.97 13.69 4.10
CA GLU A 368 -22.64 12.71 5.15
C GLU A 368 -21.25 12.99 5.79
N HIS A 369 -20.29 13.38 4.97
CA HIS A 369 -18.92 13.68 5.40
C HIS A 369 -18.64 15.19 5.48
N GLY A 370 -19.69 16.00 5.30
CA GLY A 370 -19.66 17.45 5.41
C GLY A 370 -19.89 17.95 6.84
N ALA A 371 -20.17 19.24 6.98
CA ALA A 371 -20.40 19.85 8.28
C ALA A 371 -21.59 19.22 9.03
N ALA A 372 -22.67 18.88 8.34
CA ALA A 372 -23.83 18.17 8.91
C ALA A 372 -23.45 16.79 9.46
N GLY A 373 -22.68 16.01 8.69
CA GLY A 373 -22.16 14.72 9.15
C GLY A 373 -21.26 14.83 10.37
N ILE A 374 -20.37 15.83 10.41
CA ILE A 374 -19.50 16.12 11.57
C ILE A 374 -20.34 16.42 12.81
N VAL A 375 -21.36 17.28 12.70
CA VAL A 375 -22.27 17.58 13.82
C VAL A 375 -23.02 16.32 14.27
N GLY A 376 -23.51 15.50 13.33
CA GLY A 376 -24.18 14.23 13.62
C GLY A 376 -23.27 13.25 14.33
N PHE A 377 -22.05 13.07 13.83
CA PHE A 377 -21.06 12.16 14.42
C PHE A 377 -20.65 12.57 15.83
N VAL A 378 -20.29 13.84 16.03
CA VAL A 378 -19.95 14.36 17.37
C VAL A 378 -21.11 14.20 18.34
N SER A 379 -22.34 14.50 17.91
CA SER A 379 -23.57 14.32 18.68
C SER A 379 -23.79 12.85 19.06
N PHE A 380 -23.59 11.94 18.08
CA PHE A 380 -23.68 10.49 18.30
C PHE A 380 -22.67 10.01 19.36
N ILE A 381 -21.41 10.41 19.26
CA ILE A 381 -20.34 10.02 20.19
C ILE A 381 -20.62 10.55 21.61
N ILE A 382 -21.02 11.81 21.75
CA ILE A 382 -21.35 12.38 23.07
C ILE A 382 -22.54 11.62 23.68
N LEU A 383 -23.57 11.33 22.88
CA LEU A 383 -24.75 10.58 23.35
C LEU A 383 -24.39 9.15 23.76
N ALA A 384 -23.54 8.47 22.98
CA ALA A 384 -23.04 7.14 23.30
C ALA A 384 -22.28 7.13 24.64
N PHE A 385 -21.41 8.11 24.87
CA PHE A 385 -20.69 8.20 26.14
C PHE A 385 -21.61 8.54 27.32
N ILE A 386 -22.62 9.37 27.15
CA ILE A 386 -23.63 9.65 28.19
C ILE A 386 -24.35 8.36 28.60
N ILE A 387 -24.81 7.57 27.60
CA ILE A 387 -25.49 6.28 27.81
C ILE A 387 -24.58 5.27 28.52
N LEU A 388 -23.30 5.23 28.16
CA LEU A 388 -22.30 4.35 28.78
C LEU A 388 -21.78 4.82 30.16
N GLY A 389 -22.43 5.81 30.79
CA GLY A 389 -22.07 6.32 32.10
C GLY A 389 -20.90 7.31 32.11
N GLY A 390 -20.66 7.96 30.98
CA GLY A 390 -19.59 8.93 30.79
C GLY A 390 -18.22 8.33 30.50
N ILE A 391 -17.28 9.17 30.08
CA ILE A 391 -15.87 8.83 29.89
C ILE A 391 -15.00 9.82 30.68
N THR A 392 -14.00 9.32 31.38
CA THR A 392 -12.91 10.12 31.94
C THR A 392 -11.72 9.97 31.01
N ILE A 393 -11.42 11.01 30.24
CA ILE A 393 -10.33 11.00 29.25
C ILE A 393 -9.00 11.13 29.98
N ILE A 394 -8.93 12.07 30.92
CA ILE A 394 -7.76 12.34 31.74
C ILE A 394 -8.18 12.22 33.19
N PRO A 395 -7.68 11.20 33.92
CA PRO A 395 -8.13 10.93 35.29
C PRO A 395 -7.56 11.89 36.34
N SER A 396 -6.38 12.49 36.09
CA SER A 396 -5.69 13.40 37.01
C SER A 396 -5.07 14.60 36.28
N LYS A 397 -4.62 15.60 37.04
CA LYS A 397 -3.83 16.71 36.44
C LYS A 397 -2.49 16.17 35.93
N ILE A 398 -2.04 16.70 34.80
CA ILE A 398 -0.73 16.37 34.24
C ILE A 398 0.21 17.56 34.46
N GLU A 399 1.26 17.32 35.24
CA GLU A 399 2.34 18.27 35.53
C GLU A 399 3.64 17.74 34.91
N LEU A 400 4.28 18.54 34.07
CA LEU A 400 5.58 18.23 33.50
C LEU A 400 6.59 19.30 33.92
N PHE A 401 7.66 18.92 34.57
CA PHE A 401 8.69 19.86 35.06
C PHE A 401 8.14 21.02 35.91
N GLY A 402 7.09 20.75 36.75
CA GLY A 402 6.47 21.78 37.59
C GLY A 402 5.51 22.74 36.84
N ILE A 403 5.26 22.50 35.55
CA ILE A 403 4.28 23.23 34.75
C ILE A 403 3.03 22.36 34.60
N THR A 404 1.88 22.86 35.05
CA THR A 404 0.61 22.17 34.84
C THR A 404 0.20 22.28 33.39
N ILE A 405 0.31 21.17 32.63
CA ILE A 405 -0.11 21.11 31.23
C ILE A 405 -1.61 20.94 31.13
N ILE A 406 -2.19 20.09 31.98
CA ILE A 406 -3.64 19.86 32.05
C ILE A 406 -4.09 20.06 33.49
N PRO A 407 -4.98 21.02 33.78
CA PRO A 407 -5.26 21.46 35.15
C PRO A 407 -6.20 20.56 35.94
N GLY A 408 -6.75 19.49 35.36
CA GLY A 408 -7.66 18.62 36.11
C GLY A 408 -8.27 17.50 35.27
N ARG A 409 -9.22 16.78 35.86
CA ARG A 409 -9.94 15.70 35.17
C ARG A 409 -10.75 16.22 33.99
N ILE A 410 -10.55 15.61 32.82
CA ILE A 410 -11.43 15.84 31.67
C ILE A 410 -12.42 14.68 31.63
N ARG A 411 -13.69 14.98 31.87
CA ARG A 411 -14.78 14.01 31.88
C ARG A 411 -15.93 14.48 31.01
N ILE A 412 -16.50 13.58 30.24
CA ILE A 412 -17.72 13.79 29.43
C ILE A 412 -18.80 12.89 30.02
N ASP A 413 -19.76 13.47 30.73
CA ASP A 413 -20.94 12.78 31.25
C ASP A 413 -22.14 13.73 31.33
N GLN A 414 -23.27 13.18 31.74
CA GLN A 414 -24.50 13.96 31.86
C GLN A 414 -24.37 15.11 32.91
N HIS A 415 -23.58 14.92 33.96
CA HIS A 415 -23.37 15.95 34.99
C HIS A 415 -22.51 17.10 34.46
N THR A 416 -21.51 16.81 33.64
CA THR A 416 -20.65 17.83 33.04
C THR A 416 -21.42 18.71 32.07
N LEU A 417 -22.36 18.13 31.29
CA LEU A 417 -23.23 18.88 30.38
C LEU A 417 -24.35 19.63 31.11
N GLY A 418 -24.66 19.22 32.34
CA GLY A 418 -25.71 19.88 33.16
C GLY A 418 -27.05 19.95 32.44
N PRO A 419 -27.71 21.11 32.38
CA PRO A 419 -29.01 21.25 31.70
C PRO A 419 -28.95 21.07 30.18
N TYR A 420 -27.75 21.04 29.56
CA TYR A 420 -27.58 20.96 28.11
C TYR A 420 -27.40 19.53 27.58
N TRP A 421 -27.64 18.49 28.39
CA TRP A 421 -27.48 17.07 28.03
C TRP A 421 -28.32 16.64 26.79
N PHE A 422 -29.36 17.38 26.44
CA PHE A 422 -30.21 17.11 25.29
C PHE A 422 -29.67 17.69 23.96
N LEU A 423 -28.68 18.59 23.98
CA LEU A 423 -28.11 19.20 22.76
C LEU A 423 -27.61 18.17 21.73
N PRO A 424 -26.95 17.06 22.14
CA PRO A 424 -26.55 16.04 21.17
C PRO A 424 -27.72 15.40 20.43
N ILE A 425 -28.91 15.29 21.08
CA ILE A 425 -30.11 14.76 20.40
C ILE A 425 -30.56 15.74 19.31
N ILE A 426 -30.56 17.02 19.60
CA ILE A 426 -30.91 18.07 18.62
C ILE A 426 -29.89 18.10 17.49
N GLY A 427 -28.59 18.01 17.79
CA GLY A 427 -27.54 17.97 16.78
C GLY A 427 -27.68 16.78 15.84
N LEU A 428 -28.02 15.59 16.37
CA LEU A 428 -28.25 14.40 15.55
C LEU A 428 -29.47 14.58 14.63
N LEU A 429 -30.57 15.13 15.15
CA LEU A 429 -31.77 15.41 14.35
C LEU A 429 -31.50 16.41 13.23
N ILE A 430 -30.79 17.51 13.53
CA ILE A 430 -30.40 18.51 12.52
C ILE A 430 -29.53 17.87 11.44
N SER A 431 -28.59 17.00 11.81
CA SER A 431 -27.72 16.30 10.87
C SER A 431 -28.54 15.41 9.92
N VAL A 432 -29.45 14.58 10.44
CA VAL A 432 -30.31 13.70 9.63
C VAL A 432 -31.18 14.52 8.67
N ILE A 433 -31.83 15.58 9.16
CA ILE A 433 -32.67 16.46 8.33
C ILE A 433 -31.81 17.14 7.23
N SER A 434 -30.61 17.58 7.56
CA SER A 434 -29.71 18.21 6.62
C SER A 434 -29.29 17.26 5.50
N MET A 435 -28.93 16.01 5.83
CA MET A 435 -28.58 14.97 4.83
C MET A 435 -29.76 14.65 3.91
N MET A 436 -30.97 14.54 4.46
CA MET A 436 -32.19 14.32 3.65
C MET A 436 -32.42 15.49 2.69
N LEU A 437 -32.20 16.72 3.15
CA LEU A 437 -32.39 17.92 2.33
C LEU A 437 -31.33 18.06 1.23
N SER A 438 -30.09 17.61 1.49
CA SER A 438 -28.98 17.59 0.54
C SER A 438 -29.35 16.80 -0.73
N SER A 439 -29.81 15.57 -0.60
CA SER A 439 -30.23 14.74 -1.74
C SER A 439 -31.40 15.35 -2.52
N SER A 440 -32.34 15.97 -1.81
CA SER A 440 -33.44 16.66 -2.47
C SER A 440 -32.97 17.87 -3.29
N LEU A 441 -31.98 18.62 -2.79
CA LEU A 441 -31.38 19.76 -3.50
C LEU A 441 -30.53 19.32 -4.70
N MET A 442 -29.93 18.14 -4.64
CA MET A 442 -29.21 17.54 -5.76
C MET A 442 -30.12 16.90 -6.82
N GLY A 443 -31.45 16.85 -6.59
CA GLY A 443 -32.41 16.30 -7.53
C GLY A 443 -32.64 14.80 -7.43
N GLU A 444 -32.11 14.14 -6.39
CA GLU A 444 -32.16 12.68 -6.20
C GLU A 444 -33.41 12.21 -5.43
N GLY A 445 -34.13 13.12 -4.79
CA GLY A 445 -35.35 12.82 -4.01
C GLY A 445 -35.11 12.56 -2.51
N ILE A 446 -36.18 12.78 -1.71
CA ILE A 446 -36.11 12.67 -0.23
C ILE A 446 -35.90 11.21 0.22
N GLU A 447 -36.38 10.24 -0.55
CA GLU A 447 -36.23 8.81 -0.22
C GLU A 447 -34.77 8.38 -0.22
N GLN A 448 -33.99 8.86 -1.19
CA GLN A 448 -32.55 8.62 -1.26
C GLN A 448 -31.81 9.30 -0.11
N GLY A 449 -32.21 10.54 0.24
CA GLY A 449 -31.66 11.24 1.39
C GLY A 449 -31.89 10.53 2.73
N LEU A 450 -33.05 9.89 2.90
CA LEU A 450 -33.31 9.03 4.07
C LEU A 450 -32.38 7.81 4.08
N GLY A 451 -32.14 7.20 2.92
CA GLY A 451 -31.19 6.08 2.78
C GLY A 451 -29.79 6.49 3.22
N ILE A 452 -29.27 7.62 2.73
CA ILE A 452 -27.97 8.18 3.10
C ILE A 452 -27.89 8.45 4.61
N ALA A 453 -28.92 9.05 5.20
CA ALA A 453 -28.93 9.34 6.63
C ALA A 453 -28.91 8.07 7.51
N ILE A 454 -29.62 7.01 7.10
CA ILE A 454 -29.60 5.71 7.78
C ILE A 454 -28.22 5.06 7.63
N GLU A 455 -27.65 5.08 6.43
CA GLU A 455 -26.30 4.54 6.16
C GLU A 455 -25.25 5.27 6.99
N ALA A 456 -25.32 6.60 7.08
CA ALA A 456 -24.46 7.40 7.93
C ALA A 456 -24.51 6.99 9.41
N LEU A 457 -25.74 6.79 9.95
CA LEU A 457 -25.90 6.37 11.34
C LEU A 457 -25.31 4.97 11.60
N ILE A 458 -25.54 4.03 10.69
CA ILE A 458 -24.97 2.68 10.76
C ILE A 458 -23.45 2.76 10.68
N SER A 459 -22.95 3.58 9.78
CA SER A 459 -21.52 3.86 9.58
C SER A 459 -20.88 4.45 10.84
N PHE A 460 -21.49 5.46 11.46
CA PHE A 460 -21.01 6.05 12.72
C PHE A 460 -20.83 4.99 13.82
N MET A 461 -21.82 4.11 13.98
CA MET A 461 -21.76 3.06 14.98
C MET A 461 -20.71 1.99 14.63
N SER A 462 -20.76 1.43 13.42
CA SER A 462 -19.88 0.35 12.97
C SER A 462 -18.42 0.77 13.03
N ASN A 463 -18.11 1.95 12.49
CA ASN A 463 -16.75 2.45 12.41
C ASN A 463 -16.17 2.74 13.80
N THR A 464 -16.97 3.35 14.68
CA THR A 464 -16.57 3.63 16.06
C THR A 464 -16.33 2.34 16.84
N LEU A 465 -17.21 1.34 16.72
CA LEU A 465 -17.05 0.04 17.37
C LEU A 465 -15.84 -0.76 16.86
N SER A 466 -15.42 -0.54 15.62
CA SER A 466 -14.20 -1.17 15.08
C SER A 466 -12.97 -0.85 15.91
N TYR A 467 -12.91 0.34 16.53
CA TYR A 467 -11.81 0.74 17.42
C TYR A 467 -11.82 0.02 18.79
N ALA A 468 -12.92 -0.65 19.16
CA ALA A 468 -12.94 -1.51 20.35
C ALA A 468 -11.86 -2.62 20.30
N ARG A 469 -11.46 -3.01 19.11
CA ARG A 469 -10.37 -3.97 18.87
C ARG A 469 -9.03 -3.47 19.40
N LEU A 470 -8.78 -2.15 19.34
CA LEU A 470 -7.58 -1.54 19.91
C LEU A 470 -7.50 -1.79 21.43
N ALA A 471 -8.64 -1.66 22.12
CA ALA A 471 -8.73 -2.02 23.53
C ALA A 471 -8.56 -3.54 23.75
N GLY A 472 -9.12 -4.36 22.84
CA GLY A 472 -8.96 -5.82 22.92
C GLY A 472 -7.50 -6.27 22.92
N PHE A 473 -6.68 -5.71 22.05
CA PHE A 473 -5.24 -5.99 22.01
C PHE A 473 -4.52 -5.44 23.26
N ALA A 474 -4.82 -4.21 23.68
CA ALA A 474 -4.22 -3.63 24.90
C ALA A 474 -4.55 -4.47 26.15
N ILE A 475 -5.78 -5.00 26.24
CA ILE A 475 -6.19 -5.90 27.33
C ILE A 475 -5.45 -7.24 27.24
N ALA A 476 -5.26 -7.78 26.03
CA ALA A 476 -4.50 -9.00 25.84
C ALA A 476 -3.04 -8.81 26.28
N HIS A 477 -2.41 -7.70 25.89
CA HIS A 477 -1.06 -7.33 26.32
C HIS A 477 -0.94 -7.24 27.85
N ALA A 478 -1.81 -6.48 28.50
CA ALA A 478 -1.87 -6.38 29.97
C ALA A 478 -2.10 -7.74 30.64
N SER A 479 -2.87 -8.64 30.01
CA SER A 479 -3.10 -10.00 30.52
C SER A 479 -1.81 -10.86 30.48
N TYR A 480 -0.97 -10.69 29.46
CA TYR A 480 0.34 -11.35 29.43
C TYR A 480 1.25 -10.84 30.55
N GLY A 481 1.23 -9.55 30.84
CA GLY A 481 1.94 -8.95 31.96
C GLY A 481 1.52 -9.54 33.31
N LEU A 482 0.21 -9.66 33.55
CA LEU A 482 -0.32 -10.28 34.76
C LEU A 482 0.11 -11.75 34.92
N VAL A 483 0.11 -12.53 33.85
CA VAL A 483 0.58 -13.91 33.87
C VAL A 483 2.09 -13.97 34.14
N ALA A 484 2.89 -13.10 33.49
CA ALA A 484 4.32 -13.02 33.72
C ALA A 484 4.66 -12.69 35.21
N ALA A 485 4.00 -11.68 35.79
CA ALA A 485 4.16 -11.30 37.18
C ALA A 485 3.80 -12.44 38.14
N THR A 486 2.65 -13.09 37.91
CA THR A 486 2.22 -14.24 38.74
C THR A 486 3.19 -15.42 38.70
N MET A 487 3.80 -15.67 37.54
CA MET A 487 4.81 -16.73 37.38
C MET A 487 6.12 -16.38 38.09
N LEU A 488 6.55 -15.11 38.02
CA LEU A 488 7.74 -14.62 38.74
C LEU A 488 7.60 -14.74 40.26
N GLU A 489 6.43 -14.42 40.80
CA GLU A 489 6.14 -14.56 42.22
C GLU A 489 6.20 -16.02 42.70
N LYS A 490 5.70 -16.97 41.92
CA LYS A 490 5.69 -18.39 42.28
C LYS A 490 7.05 -19.06 42.13
N ASN A 491 7.78 -18.78 41.08
CA ASN A 491 9.10 -19.35 40.81
C ASN A 491 9.90 -18.46 39.89
N VAL A 492 10.99 -17.88 40.39
CA VAL A 492 11.84 -16.92 39.66
C VAL A 492 12.39 -17.51 38.35
N ILE A 493 12.83 -18.78 38.37
CA ILE A 493 13.41 -19.42 37.18
C ILE A 493 12.33 -19.63 36.11
N ILE A 494 11.19 -20.21 36.48
CA ILE A 494 10.07 -20.47 35.57
C ILE A 494 9.49 -19.13 35.07
N GLY A 495 9.30 -18.17 35.97
CA GLY A 495 8.81 -16.84 35.64
C GLY A 495 9.73 -16.09 34.70
N THR A 496 11.06 -16.19 34.88
CA THR A 496 12.00 -15.57 33.93
C THR A 496 11.94 -16.23 32.56
N VAL A 497 11.97 -17.55 32.46
CA VAL A 497 12.00 -18.26 31.15
C VAL A 497 10.66 -18.15 30.44
N ILE A 498 9.55 -18.45 31.12
CA ILE A 498 8.23 -18.45 30.49
C ILE A 498 7.64 -17.03 30.46
N GLY A 499 7.68 -16.31 31.58
CA GLY A 499 7.12 -14.97 31.69
C GLY A 499 7.89 -13.95 30.86
N LEU A 500 9.19 -13.77 31.15
CA LEU A 500 9.95 -12.71 30.52
C LEU A 500 10.45 -13.06 29.10
N VAL A 501 10.81 -14.31 28.82
CA VAL A 501 11.36 -14.65 27.50
C VAL A 501 10.26 -15.11 26.55
N PHE A 502 9.47 -16.12 26.94
CA PHE A 502 8.50 -16.72 26.03
C PHE A 502 7.29 -15.81 25.78
N LEU A 503 6.69 -15.23 26.83
CA LEU A 503 5.52 -14.35 26.68
C LEU A 503 5.87 -13.05 25.95
N ASN A 504 7.02 -12.42 26.22
CA ASN A 504 7.47 -11.25 25.45
C ASN A 504 7.73 -11.59 23.98
N ALA A 505 8.41 -12.71 23.67
CA ALA A 505 8.60 -13.13 22.28
C ALA A 505 7.27 -13.46 21.58
N PHE A 506 6.30 -14.01 22.33
CA PHE A 506 4.97 -14.33 21.82
C PHE A 506 4.14 -13.07 21.58
N ALA A 507 4.10 -12.14 22.55
CA ALA A 507 3.44 -10.85 22.42
C ALA A 507 3.99 -10.06 21.22
N LEU A 508 5.32 -9.89 21.15
CA LEU A 508 6.02 -9.23 20.04
C LEU A 508 5.69 -9.84 18.67
N SER A 509 5.68 -11.17 18.57
CA SER A 509 5.43 -11.85 17.30
C SER A 509 3.96 -11.84 16.92
N LEU A 510 3.06 -12.15 17.86
CA LEU A 510 1.62 -12.23 17.60
C LEU A 510 1.02 -10.84 17.34
N GLU A 511 1.30 -9.88 18.21
CA GLU A 511 0.70 -8.55 18.13
C GLU A 511 1.25 -7.74 16.96
N ALA A 512 2.58 -7.74 16.74
CA ALA A 512 3.18 -7.04 15.60
C ALA A 512 2.70 -7.62 14.26
N VAL A 513 2.58 -8.95 14.14
CA VAL A 513 2.10 -9.61 12.92
C VAL A 513 0.59 -9.48 12.79
N SER A 514 -0.18 -9.72 13.85
CA SER A 514 -1.64 -9.64 13.81
C SER A 514 -2.13 -8.23 13.50
N TYR A 515 -1.51 -7.21 14.12
CA TYR A 515 -1.88 -5.82 13.86
C TYR A 515 -1.57 -5.40 12.42
N THR A 516 -0.44 -5.83 11.86
CA THR A 516 -0.09 -5.54 10.47
C THR A 516 -0.97 -6.29 9.46
N HIS A 517 -1.33 -7.55 9.74
CA HIS A 517 -2.13 -8.37 8.82
C HIS A 517 -3.63 -8.19 8.98
N LEU A 518 -4.15 -8.16 10.22
CA LEU A 518 -5.58 -7.99 10.47
C LEU A 518 -6.06 -6.61 10.00
N ARG A 519 -5.28 -5.57 10.24
CA ARG A 519 -5.63 -4.25 9.74
C ARG A 519 -5.53 -4.14 8.22
N ALA A 520 -4.63 -4.87 7.58
CA ALA A 520 -4.57 -4.95 6.13
C ALA A 520 -5.79 -5.66 5.50
N HIS A 521 -6.44 -6.59 6.22
CA HIS A 521 -7.59 -7.35 5.73
C HIS A 521 -8.94 -6.69 6.06
N GLU A 522 -9.06 -6.04 7.21
CA GLU A 522 -10.33 -5.53 7.73
C GLU A 522 -10.58 -4.06 7.39
N THR A 523 -9.55 -3.27 7.20
CA THR A 523 -9.66 -1.88 6.73
C THR A 523 -10.10 -1.74 5.27
N ARG A 524 -10.42 -2.86 4.59
CA ARG A 524 -11.16 -2.84 3.33
C ARG A 524 -12.56 -2.20 3.50
N HIS A 525 -13.03 -2.09 4.74
CA HIS A 525 -14.28 -1.46 5.14
C HIS A 525 -14.10 -0.25 6.07
N ASP A 526 -12.91 -0.01 6.64
CA ASP A 526 -12.70 1.02 7.68
C ASP A 526 -12.09 2.31 7.11
N LEU A 527 -12.74 3.24 7.21
CA LEU A 527 -13.09 4.61 6.97
C LEU A 527 -11.97 5.64 6.85
N VAL A 528 -10.93 5.64 7.66
CA VAL A 528 -10.00 6.78 7.62
C VAL A 528 -9.19 6.79 6.34
N CYS A 529 -8.70 5.63 5.91
CA CYS A 529 -8.02 5.55 4.62
C CYS A 529 -9.00 5.70 3.45
N ARG A 530 -10.24 5.21 3.57
CA ARG A 530 -11.29 5.41 2.57
C ARG A 530 -11.73 6.86 2.52
N LEU A 531 -12.01 7.49 3.66
CA LEU A 531 -12.34 8.92 3.76
C LEU A 531 -11.20 9.85 3.35
N LEU A 532 -9.94 9.41 3.42
CA LEU A 532 -8.80 10.15 2.92
C LEU A 532 -8.57 9.93 1.42
N LEU A 533 -9.15 8.87 0.84
CA LEU A 533 -8.99 8.47 -0.56
C LEU A 533 -10.23 8.77 -1.41
N GLU A 534 -11.43 8.83 -0.83
CA GLU A 534 -12.67 9.35 -1.43
C GLU A 534 -12.70 10.88 -1.29
#